data_a27f1d599e6318a16001187dfa9177d8
#
_entry.id   a27f1d599e6318a16001187dfa9177d8
#
_cell.length_a   1.000
_cell.length_b   1.000
_cell.length_c   1.000
_cell.angle_alpha   90.00
_cell.angle_beta   90.00
_cell.angle_gamma   90.00
#
_symmetry.space_group_name_H-M   'P 1'
#
loop_
_entity.id
_entity.type
_entity.pdbx_description
1 polymer ?
#
loop_
_entity_poly.entity_id
_entity_poly.type
_entity_poly.pdbx_seq_one_letter_code
_entity_poly.pdbx_strand_id
1 'polypeptide(L)'
;SCGIALYVGGVVKDPQGLFYSSPEELSSLGAKVNMEHDVLEADLKAKTLRVKNLKTGEEFEETFDKLVVTTGSWPIIPPLEGLDLENVQLCKNYNQAKEIFAKKTDKQKVVVIGGGYIGIELVEAFNLEGKDVTLLDGLDRILNKYLDPEFTDVLEEDLRNRGVDVRLNEMVQGFKGENGVVKKVVTTGGEYEADMVILCVGFRPNTDLVKDQVETMPNGAIIVDDYM
;
A
#
# COMPACT_ATOMS: atom_id res chain seq x y z
N SER A 1 2.84 -3.90 -6.47
CA SER A 1 4.04 -4.68 -6.76
C SER A 1 4.32 -5.66 -5.64
N CYS A 2 4.42 -6.93 -5.96
CA CYS A 2 4.61 -7.99 -4.96
C CYS A 2 6.00 -7.97 -4.28
N GLY A 3 6.98 -7.25 -4.82
CA GLY A 3 8.34 -7.21 -4.28
C GLY A 3 8.64 -6.03 -3.33
N ILE A 4 7.65 -5.22 -2.98
CA ILE A 4 7.87 -3.99 -2.19
C ILE A 4 8.43 -4.31 -0.79
N ALA A 5 7.86 -5.27 -0.10
CA ALA A 5 8.34 -5.66 1.23
C ALA A 5 9.74 -6.29 1.17
N LEU A 6 10.03 -7.08 0.13
CA LEU A 6 11.36 -7.63 -0.11
C LEU A 6 12.41 -6.54 -0.36
N TYR A 7 12.02 -5.45 -1.02
CA TYR A 7 12.88 -4.28 -1.18
C TYR A 7 13.09 -3.55 0.15
N VAL A 8 12.02 -3.32 0.91
CA VAL A 8 12.12 -2.70 2.24
C VAL A 8 13.01 -3.54 3.15
N GLY A 9 12.89 -4.88 3.12
CA GLY A 9 13.72 -5.81 3.89
C GLY A 9 15.13 -6.04 3.35
N GLY A 10 15.53 -5.34 2.25
CA GLY A 10 16.88 -5.43 1.70
C GLY A 10 17.20 -6.74 0.97
N VAL A 11 16.22 -7.61 0.73
CA VAL A 11 16.36 -8.83 -0.08
C VAL A 11 16.55 -8.45 -1.54
N VAL A 12 15.72 -7.56 -2.07
CA VAL A 12 15.90 -6.93 -3.38
C VAL A 12 16.83 -5.73 -3.21
N LYS A 13 18.07 -5.89 -3.61
CA LYS A 13 19.11 -4.85 -3.47
C LYS A 13 19.02 -3.77 -4.53
N ASP A 14 18.74 -4.19 -5.78
CA ASP A 14 18.55 -3.27 -6.90
C ASP A 14 17.04 -3.02 -7.09
N PRO A 15 16.55 -1.79 -6.83
CA PRO A 15 15.14 -1.47 -7.00
C PRO A 15 14.66 -1.62 -8.45
N GLN A 16 15.54 -1.63 -9.44
CA GLN A 16 15.18 -1.91 -10.84
C GLN A 16 14.60 -3.33 -11.02
N GLY A 17 15.02 -4.27 -10.19
CA GLY A 17 14.47 -5.64 -10.18
C GLY A 17 12.99 -5.73 -9.76
N LEU A 18 12.37 -4.64 -9.30
CA LEU A 18 10.93 -4.57 -9.01
C LEU A 18 10.07 -4.30 -10.24
N PHE A 19 10.67 -3.89 -11.34
CA PHE A 19 9.95 -3.54 -12.57
C PHE A 19 9.98 -4.70 -13.56
N TYR A 20 8.81 -5.04 -14.08
CA TYR A 20 8.65 -6.12 -15.06
C TYR A 20 8.97 -5.68 -16.49
N SER A 21 8.95 -4.38 -16.75
CA SER A 21 9.22 -3.77 -18.04
C SER A 21 9.66 -2.32 -17.87
N SER A 22 10.17 -1.74 -18.96
CA SER A 22 10.53 -0.31 -19.02
C SER A 22 9.76 0.41 -20.12
N PRO A 23 9.70 1.75 -20.09
CA PRO A 23 9.12 2.54 -21.18
C PRO A 23 9.76 2.25 -22.53
N GLU A 24 11.07 2.00 -22.57
CA GLU A 24 11.84 1.69 -23.76
C GLU A 24 11.45 0.32 -24.34
N GLU A 25 11.32 -0.67 -23.46
CA GLU A 25 10.89 -2.02 -23.85
C GLU A 25 9.47 -2.01 -24.40
N LEU A 26 8.53 -1.37 -23.71
CA LEU A 26 7.15 -1.22 -24.19
C LEU A 26 7.10 -0.48 -25.53
N SER A 27 7.91 0.57 -25.71
CA SER A 27 7.99 1.31 -26.97
C SER A 27 8.55 0.43 -28.09
N SER A 28 9.50 -0.45 -27.82
CA SER A 28 10.03 -1.40 -28.79
C SER A 28 8.98 -2.39 -29.30
N LEU A 29 7.96 -2.66 -28.50
CA LEU A 29 6.79 -3.48 -28.83
C LEU A 29 5.71 -2.69 -29.61
N GLY A 30 5.93 -1.40 -29.90
CA GLY A 30 5.02 -0.55 -30.65
C GLY A 30 4.07 0.28 -29.80
N ALA A 31 4.18 0.28 -28.47
CA ALA A 31 3.36 1.11 -27.61
C ALA A 31 3.86 2.56 -27.57
N LYS A 32 2.96 3.54 -27.67
CA LYS A 32 3.26 4.94 -27.30
C LYS A 32 3.17 5.06 -25.79
N VAL A 33 4.30 5.23 -25.11
CA VAL A 33 4.36 5.32 -23.64
C VAL A 33 4.49 6.78 -23.21
N ASN A 34 3.50 7.28 -22.52
CA ASN A 34 3.48 8.62 -21.94
C ASN A 34 3.66 8.53 -20.42
N MET A 35 4.92 8.62 -19.95
CA MET A 35 5.22 8.68 -18.52
C MET A 35 4.82 10.02 -17.92
N GLU A 36 4.45 10.02 -16.62
CA GLU A 36 4.05 11.22 -15.89
C GLU A 36 2.88 11.97 -16.54
N HIS A 37 1.93 11.19 -17.07
CA HIS A 37 0.66 11.67 -17.54
C HIS A 37 -0.47 11.11 -16.67
N ASP A 38 -1.36 11.98 -16.25
CA ASP A 38 -2.53 11.62 -15.42
C ASP A 38 -3.80 11.77 -16.26
N VAL A 39 -4.65 10.76 -16.22
CA VAL A 39 -5.96 10.79 -16.87
C VAL A 39 -6.96 11.36 -15.88
N LEU A 40 -7.39 12.59 -16.10
CA LEU A 40 -8.28 13.32 -15.20
C LEU A 40 -9.74 12.94 -15.36
N GLU A 41 -10.16 12.65 -16.60
CA GLU A 41 -11.53 12.29 -16.96
C GLU A 41 -11.53 11.27 -18.11
N ALA A 42 -12.55 10.42 -18.11
CA ALA A 42 -12.85 9.52 -19.21
C ALA A 42 -14.34 9.63 -19.55
N ASP A 43 -14.69 9.85 -20.80
CA ASP A 43 -16.04 9.69 -21.32
C ASP A 43 -16.09 8.45 -22.20
N LEU A 44 -16.68 7.37 -21.67
CA LEU A 44 -16.74 6.08 -22.37
C LEU A 44 -17.70 6.13 -23.55
N LYS A 45 -18.70 7.02 -23.54
CA LYS A 45 -19.67 7.18 -24.61
C LYS A 45 -19.10 8.01 -25.76
N ALA A 46 -18.44 9.13 -25.47
CA ALA A 46 -17.75 9.96 -26.43
C ALA A 46 -16.41 9.35 -26.87
N LYS A 47 -15.87 8.39 -26.13
CA LYS A 47 -14.54 7.77 -26.32
C LYS A 47 -13.41 8.77 -26.26
N THR A 48 -13.44 9.65 -25.26
CA THR A 48 -12.43 10.67 -25.02
C THR A 48 -11.83 10.57 -23.63
N LEU A 49 -10.58 10.99 -23.49
CA LEU A 49 -9.85 11.13 -22.24
C LEU A 49 -9.32 12.53 -22.11
N ARG A 50 -9.50 13.17 -20.96
CA ARG A 50 -8.77 14.40 -20.62
C ARG A 50 -7.52 14.03 -19.84
N VAL A 51 -6.37 14.37 -20.39
CA VAL A 51 -5.06 13.97 -19.91
C VAL A 51 -4.25 15.19 -19.51
N LYS A 52 -3.51 15.08 -18.40
CA LYS A 52 -2.59 16.11 -17.93
C LYS A 52 -1.15 15.59 -17.94
N ASN A 53 -0.27 16.32 -18.59
CA ASN A 53 1.16 16.13 -18.46
C ASN A 53 1.63 16.73 -17.12
N LEU A 54 2.08 15.89 -16.20
CA LEU A 54 2.47 16.31 -14.84
C LEU A 54 3.77 17.14 -14.81
N LYS A 55 4.62 17.05 -15.87
CA LYS A 55 5.83 17.86 -15.98
C LYS A 55 5.57 19.27 -16.43
N THR A 56 4.71 19.43 -17.46
CA THR A 56 4.44 20.73 -18.08
C THR A 56 3.20 21.41 -17.50
N GLY A 57 2.30 20.63 -16.90
CA GLY A 57 0.98 21.10 -16.48
C GLY A 57 -0.04 21.21 -17.62
N GLU A 58 0.35 20.92 -18.86
CA GLU A 58 -0.51 20.97 -20.02
C GLU A 58 -1.62 19.92 -19.96
N GLU A 59 -2.84 20.33 -20.28
CA GLU A 59 -3.99 19.43 -20.41
C GLU A 59 -4.40 19.34 -21.88
N PHE A 60 -4.71 18.12 -22.32
CA PHE A 60 -5.15 17.85 -23.69
C PHE A 60 -6.16 16.71 -23.72
N GLU A 61 -6.84 16.56 -24.84
CA GLU A 61 -7.78 15.48 -25.10
C GLU A 61 -7.15 14.42 -26.00
N GLU A 62 -7.37 13.15 -25.65
CA GLU A 62 -7.03 11.98 -26.47
C GLU A 62 -8.31 11.19 -26.76
N THR A 63 -8.36 10.52 -27.90
CA THR A 63 -9.47 9.64 -28.29
C THR A 63 -9.03 8.18 -28.28
N PHE A 64 -9.98 7.27 -28.13
CA PHE A 64 -9.69 5.82 -28.15
C PHE A 64 -10.81 5.03 -28.86
N ASP A 65 -10.45 3.93 -29.47
CA ASP A 65 -11.40 2.94 -29.97
C ASP A 65 -11.80 1.92 -28.87
N LYS A 66 -10.80 1.49 -28.09
CA LYS A 66 -10.93 0.59 -26.95
C LYS A 66 -10.10 1.15 -25.79
N LEU A 67 -10.65 1.08 -24.56
CA LEU A 67 -10.00 1.53 -23.35
C LEU A 67 -9.75 0.33 -22.43
N VAL A 68 -8.51 0.17 -21.96
CA VAL A 68 -8.17 -0.79 -20.92
C VAL A 68 -7.86 -0.01 -19.64
N VAL A 69 -8.61 -0.27 -18.57
CA VAL A 69 -8.46 0.41 -17.28
C VAL A 69 -7.63 -0.46 -16.34
N THR A 70 -6.39 -0.08 -16.11
CA THR A 70 -5.44 -0.79 -15.23
C THR A 70 -4.88 0.12 -14.14
N THR A 71 -5.73 0.97 -13.58
CA THR A 71 -5.38 2.03 -12.62
C THR A 71 -5.02 1.52 -11.22
N GLY A 72 -5.16 0.22 -10.98
CA GLY A 72 -4.76 -0.42 -9.73
C GLY A 72 -5.63 -0.08 -8.53
N SER A 73 -5.01 0.21 -7.40
CA SER A 73 -5.72 0.46 -6.14
C SER A 73 -4.99 1.45 -5.25
N TRP A 74 -5.75 2.15 -4.40
CA TRP A 74 -5.24 3.06 -3.38
C TRP A 74 -5.26 2.41 -1.99
N PRO A 75 -4.29 2.71 -1.11
CA PRO A 75 -4.38 2.30 0.29
C PRO A 75 -5.62 2.94 0.94
N ILE A 76 -6.25 2.20 1.83
CA ILE A 76 -7.26 2.74 2.70
C ILE A 76 -6.56 3.58 3.76
N ILE A 77 -6.99 4.84 3.89
CA ILE A 77 -6.50 5.77 4.90
C ILE A 77 -7.67 6.07 5.82
N PRO A 78 -7.74 5.45 7.01
CA PRO A 78 -8.80 5.73 7.97
C PRO A 78 -8.65 7.15 8.50
N PRO A 79 -9.74 7.83 8.89
CA PRO A 79 -9.70 9.20 9.42
C PRO A 79 -9.21 9.20 10.88
N LEU A 80 -7.91 9.03 11.08
CA LEU A 80 -7.25 8.99 12.39
C LEU A 80 -6.50 10.30 12.65
N GLU A 81 -6.48 10.75 13.91
CA GLU A 81 -5.68 11.89 14.32
C GLU A 81 -4.19 11.58 14.23
N GLY A 82 -3.38 12.52 13.73
CA GLY A 82 -1.93 12.39 13.63
C GLY A 82 -1.42 11.59 12.43
N LEU A 83 -2.25 11.36 11.42
CA LEU A 83 -1.82 10.71 10.16
C LEU A 83 -0.76 11.51 9.38
N ASP A 84 -0.70 12.82 9.61
CA ASP A 84 0.23 13.76 8.99
C ASP A 84 1.57 13.86 9.73
N LEU A 85 1.73 13.16 10.85
CA LEU A 85 2.99 13.12 11.58
C LEU A 85 4.08 12.45 10.74
N GLU A 86 5.29 13.01 10.81
CA GLU A 86 6.46 12.41 10.17
C GLU A 86 6.67 10.98 10.69
N ASN A 87 7.07 10.07 9.79
CA ASN A 87 7.27 8.63 10.00
C ASN A 87 5.96 7.82 10.21
N VAL A 88 4.79 8.39 9.95
CA VAL A 88 3.57 7.61 9.65
C VAL A 88 3.55 7.37 8.15
N GLN A 89 3.71 6.11 7.73
CA GLN A 89 3.95 5.73 6.33
C GLN A 89 2.87 4.81 5.79
N LEU A 90 2.63 4.88 4.49
CA LEU A 90 1.86 3.90 3.72
C LEU A 90 2.83 2.98 2.97
N CYS A 91 2.43 1.73 2.71
CA CYS A 91 3.22 0.81 1.90
C CYS A 91 2.35 0.14 0.82
N LYS A 92 2.27 0.74 -0.36
CA LYS A 92 1.50 0.21 -1.49
C LYS A 92 2.23 0.33 -2.83
N ASN A 93 3.03 1.35 -3.02
CA ASN A 93 3.75 1.61 -4.26
C ASN A 93 5.25 1.79 -4.05
N TYR A 94 5.98 1.85 -5.16
CA TYR A 94 7.43 1.96 -5.15
C TYR A 94 7.95 3.22 -4.42
N ASN A 95 7.29 4.36 -4.59
CA ASN A 95 7.75 5.61 -3.95
C ASN A 95 7.62 5.52 -2.43
N GLN A 96 6.50 4.97 -1.93
CA GLN A 96 6.31 4.72 -0.50
C GLN A 96 7.35 3.74 0.06
N ALA A 97 7.65 2.67 -0.67
CA ALA A 97 8.69 1.72 -0.28
C ALA A 97 10.08 2.37 -0.22
N LYS A 98 10.40 3.27 -1.17
CA LYS A 98 11.64 4.07 -1.14
C LYS A 98 11.74 4.96 0.10
N GLU A 99 10.65 5.62 0.48
CA GLU A 99 10.61 6.45 1.68
C GLU A 99 10.85 5.64 2.94
N ILE A 100 10.17 4.49 3.07
CA ILE A 100 10.37 3.58 4.19
C ILE A 100 11.83 3.12 4.23
N PHE A 101 12.37 2.66 3.09
CA PHE A 101 13.75 2.20 3.00
C PHE A 101 14.76 3.27 3.38
N ALA A 102 14.55 4.52 2.94
CA ALA A 102 15.43 5.63 3.25
C ALA A 102 15.38 6.04 4.74
N LYS A 103 14.21 5.91 5.38
CA LYS A 103 13.98 6.36 6.76
C LYS A 103 14.18 5.28 7.82
N LYS A 104 14.23 4.01 7.46
CA LYS A 104 14.20 2.90 8.43
C LYS A 104 15.47 2.72 9.27
N THR A 105 16.63 3.21 8.80
CA THR A 105 17.94 2.87 9.35
C THR A 105 18.10 3.24 10.82
N ASP A 106 17.62 4.42 11.22
CA ASP A 106 17.70 4.96 12.57
C ASP A 106 16.40 4.75 13.39
N LYS A 107 15.45 3.95 12.87
CA LYS A 107 14.18 3.65 13.52
C LYS A 107 14.27 2.27 14.17
N GLN A 108 14.20 2.22 15.49
CA GLN A 108 14.28 0.96 16.23
C GLN A 108 12.91 0.37 16.49
N LYS A 109 11.95 1.18 16.94
CA LYS A 109 10.59 0.75 17.27
C LYS A 109 9.67 0.95 16.08
N VAL A 110 9.28 -0.14 15.44
CA VAL A 110 8.42 -0.12 14.25
C VAL A 110 7.05 -0.72 14.60
N VAL A 111 6.01 0.05 14.37
CA VAL A 111 4.63 -0.42 14.53
C VAL A 111 4.02 -0.63 13.14
N VAL A 112 3.60 -1.85 12.85
CA VAL A 112 2.87 -2.21 11.62
C VAL A 112 1.39 -2.38 11.95
N ILE A 113 0.52 -1.68 11.24
CA ILE A 113 -0.93 -1.71 11.45
C ILE A 113 -1.58 -2.46 10.30
N GLY A 114 -2.19 -3.60 10.62
CA GLY A 114 -2.83 -4.52 9.68
C GLY A 114 -2.04 -5.79 9.43
N GLY A 115 -2.58 -6.93 9.86
CA GLY A 115 -2.01 -8.27 9.73
C GLY A 115 -2.35 -8.98 8.42
N GLY A 116 -2.54 -8.23 7.33
CA GLY A 116 -2.66 -8.78 5.97
C GLY A 116 -1.29 -9.07 5.34
N TYR A 117 -1.24 -9.49 4.06
CA TYR A 117 0.01 -9.86 3.37
C TYR A 117 1.12 -8.83 3.51
N ILE A 118 0.84 -7.57 3.15
CA ILE A 118 1.86 -6.52 3.17
C ILE A 118 2.38 -6.29 4.59
N GLY A 119 1.47 -6.30 5.57
CA GLY A 119 1.84 -6.10 6.97
C GLY A 119 2.74 -7.21 7.49
N ILE A 120 2.38 -8.48 7.25
CA ILE A 120 3.18 -9.64 7.70
C ILE A 120 4.56 -9.67 7.03
N GLU A 121 4.64 -9.40 5.72
CA GLU A 121 5.93 -9.32 5.02
C GLU A 121 6.83 -8.20 5.57
N LEU A 122 6.25 -7.07 5.94
CA LEU A 122 7.01 -5.97 6.56
C LEU A 122 7.42 -6.28 8.01
N VAL A 123 6.53 -6.92 8.79
CA VAL A 123 6.85 -7.40 10.14
C VAL A 123 8.07 -8.33 10.09
N GLU A 124 8.05 -9.32 9.19
CA GLU A 124 9.19 -10.22 9.01
C GLU A 124 10.45 -9.45 8.59
N ALA A 125 10.34 -8.55 7.61
CA ALA A 125 11.46 -7.77 7.11
C ALA A 125 12.15 -6.95 8.22
N PHE A 126 11.37 -6.25 9.04
CA PHE A 126 11.92 -5.45 10.14
C PHE A 126 12.43 -6.30 11.31
N ASN A 127 11.77 -7.42 11.60
CA ASN A 127 12.23 -8.35 12.64
C ASN A 127 13.58 -8.98 12.27
N LEU A 128 13.77 -9.36 11.00
CA LEU A 128 15.06 -9.87 10.49
C LEU A 128 16.19 -8.83 10.55
N GLU A 129 15.85 -7.54 10.51
CA GLU A 129 16.80 -6.45 10.72
C GLU A 129 17.09 -6.15 12.21
N GLY A 130 16.50 -6.92 13.12
CA GLY A 130 16.70 -6.78 14.58
C GLY A 130 15.98 -5.58 15.19
N LYS A 131 14.90 -5.10 14.57
CA LYS A 131 14.07 -4.02 15.11
C LYS A 131 13.03 -4.56 16.10
N ASP A 132 12.61 -3.69 17.02
CA ASP A 132 11.49 -3.97 17.93
C ASP A 132 10.18 -3.76 17.16
N VAL A 133 9.53 -4.85 16.79
CA VAL A 133 8.35 -4.81 15.92
C VAL A 133 7.08 -5.11 16.73
N THR A 134 6.10 -4.19 16.62
CA THR A 134 4.73 -4.41 17.10
C THR A 134 3.80 -4.53 15.91
N LEU A 135 3.05 -5.62 15.83
CA LEU A 135 1.94 -5.79 14.87
C LEU A 135 0.61 -5.54 15.55
N LEU A 136 -0.15 -4.59 15.03
CA LEU A 136 -1.50 -4.26 15.50
C LEU A 136 -2.54 -4.67 14.47
N ASP A 137 -3.57 -5.40 14.86
CA ASP A 137 -4.74 -5.66 14.02
C ASP A 137 -6.03 -5.59 14.82
N GLY A 138 -7.07 -4.99 14.24
CA GLY A 138 -8.42 -4.94 14.81
C GLY A 138 -9.18 -6.26 14.73
N LEU A 139 -8.68 -7.23 13.98
CA LEU A 139 -9.24 -8.57 13.84
C LEU A 139 -8.63 -9.52 14.87
N ASP A 140 -9.27 -10.65 15.04
CA ASP A 140 -8.88 -11.67 16.00
C ASP A 140 -7.73 -12.57 15.55
N ARG A 141 -7.29 -12.43 14.27
CA ARG A 141 -6.31 -13.30 13.65
C ARG A 141 -5.62 -12.60 12.47
N ILE A 142 -4.34 -12.82 12.30
CA ILE A 142 -3.60 -12.38 11.09
C ILE A 142 -4.08 -13.17 9.86
N LEU A 143 -3.92 -12.60 8.68
CA LEU A 143 -4.24 -13.21 7.38
C LEU A 143 -5.63 -13.89 7.31
N ASN A 144 -6.58 -13.51 8.16
CA ASN A 144 -7.87 -14.18 8.35
C ASN A 144 -8.75 -14.24 7.10
N LYS A 145 -8.50 -13.38 6.10
CA LYS A 145 -9.21 -13.39 4.80
C LYS A 145 -8.59 -14.34 3.77
N TYR A 146 -7.46 -14.94 4.09
CA TYR A 146 -6.63 -15.64 3.12
C TYR A 146 -6.29 -17.07 3.52
N LEU A 147 -6.16 -17.33 4.82
CA LEU A 147 -5.74 -18.62 5.35
C LEU A 147 -6.67 -19.07 6.49
N ASP A 148 -6.81 -20.37 6.63
CA ASP A 148 -7.55 -20.99 7.73
C ASP A 148 -6.78 -20.91 9.06
N PRO A 149 -7.46 -21.03 10.21
CA PRO A 149 -6.84 -20.89 11.54
C PRO A 149 -5.61 -21.76 11.75
N GLU A 150 -5.63 -23.00 11.25
CA GLU A 150 -4.56 -23.98 11.41
C GLU A 150 -3.21 -23.47 10.85
N PHE A 151 -3.23 -22.61 9.84
CA PHE A 151 -2.03 -22.01 9.26
C PHE A 151 -1.64 -20.72 9.97
N THR A 152 -2.64 -19.89 10.31
CA THR A 152 -2.36 -18.60 10.92
C THR A 152 -1.90 -18.72 12.35
N ASP A 153 -2.39 -19.70 13.10
CA ASP A 153 -1.97 -19.98 14.49
C ASP A 153 -0.48 -20.34 14.54
N VAL A 154 0.00 -21.16 13.60
CA VAL A 154 1.43 -21.52 13.48
C VAL A 154 2.27 -20.29 13.17
N LEU A 155 1.80 -19.42 12.26
CA LEU A 155 2.53 -18.20 11.90
C LEU A 155 2.55 -17.19 13.05
N GLU A 156 1.44 -17.01 13.76
CA GLU A 156 1.38 -16.13 14.94
C GLU A 156 2.33 -16.60 16.04
N GLU A 157 2.37 -17.91 16.32
CA GLU A 157 3.28 -18.49 17.28
C GLU A 157 4.75 -18.26 16.87
N ASP A 158 5.10 -18.46 15.60
CA ASP A 158 6.44 -18.20 15.09
C ASP A 158 6.84 -16.72 15.22
N LEU A 159 5.96 -15.79 14.86
CA LEU A 159 6.21 -14.37 15.03
C LEU A 159 6.47 -13.99 16.50
N ARG A 160 5.65 -14.48 17.41
CA ARG A 160 5.82 -14.26 18.86
C ARG A 160 7.13 -14.86 19.37
N ASN A 161 7.49 -16.07 18.94
CA ASN A 161 8.74 -16.73 19.30
C ASN A 161 9.97 -15.99 18.79
N ARG A 162 9.85 -15.24 17.69
CA ARG A 162 10.89 -14.33 17.17
C ARG A 162 10.91 -12.96 17.85
N GLY A 163 10.06 -12.73 18.85
CA GLY A 163 10.03 -11.51 19.65
C GLY A 163 9.15 -10.39 19.05
N VAL A 164 8.32 -10.68 18.06
CA VAL A 164 7.32 -9.72 17.56
C VAL A 164 6.20 -9.57 18.57
N ASP A 165 5.86 -8.33 18.93
CA ASP A 165 4.71 -8.05 19.79
C ASP A 165 3.42 -8.03 18.95
N VAL A 166 2.71 -9.16 18.89
CA VAL A 166 1.47 -9.31 18.10
C VAL A 166 0.25 -8.99 18.96
N ARG A 167 -0.47 -7.92 18.61
CA ARG A 167 -1.67 -7.41 19.29
C ARG A 167 -2.86 -7.49 18.35
N LEU A 168 -3.78 -8.39 18.65
CA LEU A 168 -5.01 -8.63 17.89
C LEU A 168 -6.21 -8.11 18.68
N ASN A 169 -7.35 -7.93 17.99
CA ASN A 169 -8.55 -7.29 18.55
C ASN A 169 -8.28 -5.88 19.09
N GLU A 170 -7.27 -5.20 18.57
CA GLU A 170 -6.91 -3.84 18.96
C GLU A 170 -7.09 -2.87 17.79
N MET A 171 -8.11 -2.02 17.89
CA MET A 171 -8.37 -0.97 16.91
C MET A 171 -7.50 0.25 17.18
N VAL A 172 -6.77 0.71 16.16
CA VAL A 172 -6.04 1.96 16.22
C VAL A 172 -7.02 3.15 16.24
N GLN A 173 -6.77 4.09 17.14
CA GLN A 173 -7.58 5.28 17.36
C GLN A 173 -6.89 6.57 16.91
N GLY A 174 -5.55 6.57 16.83
CA GLY A 174 -4.77 7.72 16.39
C GLY A 174 -3.29 7.60 16.71
N PHE A 175 -2.58 8.69 16.46
CA PHE A 175 -1.14 8.79 16.66
C PHE A 175 -0.82 10.01 17.51
N LYS A 176 0.14 9.87 18.42
CA LYS A 176 0.69 10.99 19.20
C LYS A 176 2.12 11.27 18.74
N GLY A 177 2.44 12.55 18.58
CA GLY A 177 3.76 12.99 18.15
C GLY A 177 4.35 14.09 19.04
N GLU A 178 5.64 14.29 18.87
CA GLU A 178 6.36 15.41 19.44
C GLU A 178 7.15 16.10 18.32
N ASN A 179 7.07 17.43 18.24
CA ASN A 179 7.72 18.24 17.20
C ASN A 179 7.38 17.77 15.76
N GLY A 180 6.13 17.31 15.53
CA GLY A 180 5.67 16.84 14.22
C GLY A 180 6.09 15.42 13.86
N VAL A 181 6.79 14.67 14.74
CA VAL A 181 7.26 13.31 14.52
C VAL A 181 6.49 12.34 15.39
N VAL A 182 6.05 11.20 14.85
CA VAL A 182 5.32 10.18 15.60
C VAL A 182 6.16 9.63 16.75
N LYS A 183 5.50 9.41 17.91
CA LYS A 183 6.11 8.83 19.11
C LYS A 183 5.30 7.66 19.66
N LYS A 184 3.99 7.65 19.41
CA LYS A 184 3.11 6.60 19.92
C LYS A 184 1.95 6.33 18.97
N VAL A 185 1.52 5.08 18.96
CA VAL A 185 0.23 4.63 18.41
C VAL A 185 -0.74 4.43 19.56
N VAL A 186 -1.94 4.99 19.46
CA VAL A 186 -3.02 4.84 20.43
C VAL A 186 -4.04 3.85 19.90
N THR A 187 -4.38 2.86 20.70
CA THR A 187 -5.35 1.80 20.37
C THR A 187 -6.42 1.65 21.45
N THR A 188 -7.37 0.77 21.21
CA THR A 188 -8.37 0.37 22.23
C THR A 188 -7.74 -0.41 23.41
N GLY A 189 -6.57 -1.01 23.21
CA GLY A 189 -5.86 -1.81 24.23
C GLY A 189 -4.76 -1.04 24.98
N GLY A 190 -4.31 0.13 24.44
CA GLY A 190 -3.25 0.91 25.07
C GLY A 190 -2.49 1.83 24.14
N GLU A 191 -1.30 2.21 24.56
CA GLU A 191 -0.37 3.03 23.79
C GLU A 191 0.93 2.27 23.53
N TYR A 192 1.42 2.32 22.29
CA TYR A 192 2.65 1.68 21.84
C TYR A 192 3.65 2.72 21.35
N GLU A 193 4.87 2.68 21.85
CA GLU A 193 5.94 3.56 21.39
C GLU A 193 6.34 3.22 19.94
N ALA A 194 6.58 4.23 19.14
CA ALA A 194 6.92 4.09 17.73
C ALA A 194 7.88 5.17 17.25
N ASP A 195 8.97 4.77 16.61
CA ASP A 195 9.83 5.63 15.81
C ASP A 195 9.35 5.71 14.35
N MET A 196 8.66 4.66 13.90
CA MET A 196 8.03 4.56 12.60
C MET A 196 6.73 3.76 12.69
N VAL A 197 5.73 4.18 11.97
CA VAL A 197 4.44 3.49 11.83
C VAL A 197 4.16 3.21 10.36
N ILE A 198 3.70 2.00 10.03
CA ILE A 198 3.31 1.65 8.67
C ILE A 198 1.87 1.16 8.65
N LEU A 199 1.01 1.86 7.87
CA LEU A 199 -0.39 1.48 7.70
C LEU A 199 -0.54 0.50 6.54
N CYS A 200 -1.06 -0.70 6.85
CA CYS A 200 -1.34 -1.78 5.92
C CYS A 200 -2.79 -2.30 6.06
N VAL A 201 -3.75 -1.40 6.30
CA VAL A 201 -5.15 -1.73 6.61
C VAL A 201 -6.02 -2.05 5.39
N GLY A 202 -5.39 -2.37 4.27
CA GLY A 202 -6.05 -2.73 3.02
C GLY A 202 -6.04 -1.62 1.99
N PHE A 203 -6.76 -1.87 0.89
CA PHE A 203 -6.83 -0.95 -0.25
C PHE A 203 -8.19 -1.02 -0.93
N ARG A 204 -8.54 0.05 -1.63
CA ARG A 204 -9.73 0.17 -2.47
C ARG A 204 -9.34 0.23 -3.95
N PRO A 205 -10.16 -0.29 -4.87
CA PRO A 205 -9.95 -0.13 -6.30
C PRO A 205 -9.86 1.36 -6.68
N ASN A 206 -8.95 1.69 -7.61
CA ASN A 206 -8.83 3.04 -8.16
C ASN A 206 -9.68 3.13 -9.44
N THR A 207 -10.99 3.19 -9.29
CA THR A 207 -11.98 3.17 -10.38
C THR A 207 -12.77 4.46 -10.50
N ASP A 208 -12.41 5.48 -9.74
CA ASP A 208 -13.10 6.78 -9.72
C ASP A 208 -13.27 7.39 -11.13
N LEU A 209 -12.31 7.09 -12.02
CA LEU A 209 -12.32 7.56 -13.43
C LEU A 209 -13.54 7.06 -14.23
N VAL A 210 -14.05 5.86 -13.92
CA VAL A 210 -15.09 5.19 -14.74
C VAL A 210 -16.27 4.66 -13.93
N LYS A 211 -16.26 4.74 -12.61
CA LYS A 211 -17.25 4.10 -11.70
C LYS A 211 -18.70 4.45 -11.99
N ASP A 212 -18.96 5.66 -12.49
CA ASP A 212 -20.32 6.13 -12.78
C ASP A 212 -20.78 5.77 -14.21
N GLN A 213 -19.95 5.09 -14.99
CA GLN A 213 -20.17 4.71 -16.37
C GLN A 213 -20.14 3.20 -16.60
N VAL A 214 -19.75 2.41 -15.56
CA VAL A 214 -19.69 0.94 -15.59
C VAL A 214 -20.32 0.37 -14.32
N GLU A 215 -20.72 -0.88 -14.36
CA GLU A 215 -21.20 -1.58 -13.17
C GLU A 215 -20.03 -1.87 -12.21
N THR A 216 -20.27 -1.61 -10.93
CA THR A 216 -19.28 -1.84 -9.89
C THR A 216 -19.85 -2.62 -8.71
N MET A 217 -18.99 -3.37 -8.04
CA MET A 217 -19.29 -3.98 -6.75
C MET A 217 -19.39 -2.92 -5.64
N PRO A 218 -19.98 -3.24 -4.47
CA PRO A 218 -20.06 -2.30 -3.35
C PRO A 218 -18.70 -1.73 -2.86
N ASN A 219 -17.61 -2.47 -3.09
CA ASN A 219 -16.24 -2.01 -2.76
C ASN A 219 -15.61 -1.15 -3.87
N GLY A 220 -16.32 -0.87 -4.97
CA GLY A 220 -15.87 -0.09 -6.11
C GLY A 220 -15.11 -0.88 -7.19
N ALA A 221 -14.96 -2.20 -7.07
CA ALA A 221 -14.36 -3.02 -8.14
C ALA A 221 -15.30 -3.08 -9.35
N ILE A 222 -14.75 -2.94 -10.55
CA ILE A 222 -15.51 -3.07 -11.80
C ILE A 222 -15.97 -4.50 -11.96
N ILE A 223 -17.25 -4.68 -12.30
CA ILE A 223 -17.81 -5.99 -12.66
C ILE A 223 -17.42 -6.27 -14.11
N VAL A 224 -16.78 -7.40 -14.33
CA VAL A 224 -16.33 -7.82 -15.66
C VAL A 224 -16.90 -9.19 -15.99
N ASP A 225 -17.00 -9.51 -17.29
CA ASP A 225 -17.30 -10.84 -17.78
C ASP A 225 -16.03 -11.69 -18.00
N ASP A 226 -16.17 -12.86 -18.64
CA ASP A 226 -15.05 -13.77 -18.91
C ASP A 226 -14.01 -13.20 -19.89
N TYR A 227 -14.28 -12.06 -20.51
CA TYR A 227 -13.42 -11.40 -21.50
C TYR A 227 -12.80 -10.07 -20.95
N MET A 228 -13.16 -9.69 -19.72
CA MET A 228 -12.77 -8.45 -19.03
C MET A 228 -13.38 -7.19 -19.66
#